data_c31fe6265e7ca71c671c6209cfafb9d6
#
_entry.id   c31fe6265e7ca71c671c6209cfafb9d6
#
_cell.length_a   1.000
_cell.length_b   1.000
_cell.length_c   1.000
_cell.angle_alpha   90.00
_cell.angle_beta   90.00
_cell.angle_gamma   90.00
#
_symmetry.space_group_name_H-M   'P 1'
#
loop_
_entity.id
_entity.type
_entity.pdbx_description
1 polymer ?
#
loop_
_entity_poly.entity_id
_entity_poly.type
_entity_poly.pdbx_seq_one_letter_code
_entity_poly.pdbx_strand_id
1 'polypeptide(L)'
;MSSKRGFHYRPAIVFGLLATLCLWLSCGQAPPRRGMELAQIRDIEAQKRNRDVIVIDTDFGKIVILPLKEAAKNHVREISNLIKRGFYDGLAFHYVEPGKLIQGGDINSRDDDPTNDGAGDPGFTIKPEINAPNFIGSVGLAHPPGEPEKGNSQFYILLKDMPELNGRYTVFGTVVDGMSVVKKISEVPTDAEGRPLEKVIMKRIYIEERFV
;
A
#
# COMPACT_ATOMS: atom_id res chain seq x y z
N MET A 1 58.45 -1.56 -71.42
CA MET A 1 59.02 -0.22 -71.67
C MET A 1 58.39 0.75 -70.68
N SER A 2 59.28 1.26 -69.82
CA SER A 2 59.32 2.61 -69.30
C SER A 2 58.23 3.03 -68.34
N SER A 3 58.40 3.66 -67.24
CA SER A 3 59.50 4.34 -66.58
C SER A 3 59.10 4.58 -65.12
N LYS A 4 60.03 4.31 -64.25
CA LYS A 4 59.95 4.63 -62.81
C LYS A 4 60.11 6.17 -62.64
N ARG A 5 59.25 6.78 -61.79
CA ARG A 5 59.66 8.01 -61.10
C ARG A 5 59.27 7.84 -59.60
N GLY A 6 60.30 7.81 -58.81
CA GLY A 6 60.22 7.86 -57.36
C GLY A 6 59.81 9.26 -56.89
N PHE A 7 59.04 9.26 -55.85
CA PHE A 7 58.76 10.46 -55.09
C PHE A 7 59.18 10.24 -53.65
N HIS A 8 60.21 10.96 -53.28
CA HIS A 8 60.69 10.98 -51.89
C HIS A 8 59.72 11.80 -51.04
N TYR A 9 59.16 11.14 -50.06
CA TYR A 9 58.42 11.84 -49.02
C TYR A 9 59.26 11.97 -47.76
N ARG A 10 59.58 13.20 -47.41
CA ARG A 10 60.24 13.55 -46.14
C ARG A 10 59.25 13.39 -45.01
N PRO A 11 59.59 12.86 -43.84
CA PRO A 11 58.72 12.87 -42.69
C PRO A 11 58.73 14.27 -42.07
N ALA A 12 57.58 14.96 -42.09
CA ALA A 12 57.37 16.16 -41.29
C ALA A 12 56.69 15.73 -39.98
N ILE A 13 57.33 16.09 -38.94
CA ILE A 13 57.01 16.09 -37.53
C ILE A 13 55.53 16.33 -37.29
N VAL A 14 54.83 15.33 -36.77
CA VAL A 14 53.55 15.48 -36.08
C VAL A 14 53.76 15.04 -34.64
N PHE A 15 54.48 15.85 -33.91
CA PHE A 15 54.44 15.87 -32.44
C PHE A 15 53.67 17.15 -32.07
N GLY A 16 52.40 17.03 -31.69
CA GLY A 16 51.75 18.23 -31.24
C GLY A 16 50.23 18.20 -31.13
N LEU A 17 49.55 17.05 -31.27
CA LEU A 17 48.08 17.03 -31.21
C LEU A 17 47.44 15.89 -30.41
N LEU A 18 48.23 15.17 -29.60
CA LEU A 18 47.75 14.10 -28.74
C LEU A 18 47.69 14.46 -27.24
N ALA A 19 48.08 15.69 -26.87
CA ALA A 19 48.03 16.12 -25.46
C ALA A 19 46.83 16.98 -25.10
N THR A 20 46.01 17.39 -26.09
CA THR A 20 44.82 18.24 -25.82
C THR A 20 43.49 17.49 -25.88
N LEU A 21 43.49 16.20 -26.25
CA LEU A 21 42.25 15.43 -26.31
C LEU A 21 41.93 14.63 -25.03
N CYS A 22 42.90 14.49 -24.12
CA CYS A 22 42.70 13.82 -22.82
C CYS A 22 42.21 14.76 -21.69
N LEU A 23 42.20 16.06 -21.91
CA LEU A 23 41.71 17.05 -20.92
C LEU A 23 40.25 17.40 -21.02
N TRP A 24 39.52 16.87 -22.02
CA TRP A 24 38.09 17.13 -22.20
C TRP A 24 37.17 15.98 -21.77
N LEU A 25 37.71 14.81 -21.39
CA LEU A 25 36.93 13.66 -20.90
C LEU A 25 36.93 13.51 -19.39
N SER A 26 37.63 14.40 -18.66
CA SER A 26 37.61 14.40 -17.19
C SER A 26 36.87 15.58 -16.56
N CYS A 27 36.15 16.36 -17.35
CA CYS A 27 35.44 17.53 -16.86
C CYS A 27 33.94 17.41 -17.15
N GLY A 28 33.26 16.44 -16.53
CA GLY A 28 31.86 16.22 -16.80
C GLY A 28 31.01 15.68 -15.65
N GLN A 29 31.60 15.44 -14.51
CA GLN A 29 30.81 15.24 -13.29
C GLN A 29 31.09 16.42 -12.36
N ALA A 30 30.24 17.45 -12.45
CA ALA A 30 30.18 18.44 -11.40
C ALA A 30 29.98 17.66 -10.08
N PRO A 31 30.76 17.93 -9.02
CA PRO A 31 30.53 17.31 -7.72
C PRO A 31 29.08 17.59 -7.34
N PRO A 32 28.35 16.61 -6.77
CA PRO A 32 26.98 16.81 -6.35
C PRO A 32 26.97 18.06 -5.44
N ARG A 33 26.19 19.07 -5.83
CA ARG A 33 26.14 20.31 -5.05
C ARG A 33 25.58 19.94 -3.70
N ARG A 34 26.35 20.12 -2.63
CA ARG A 34 25.96 19.85 -1.24
C ARG A 34 24.56 20.37 -0.91
N GLY A 35 24.14 21.46 -1.57
CA GLY A 35 22.80 22.01 -1.43
C GLY A 35 21.66 21.17 -2.05
N MET A 36 21.95 20.41 -3.13
CA MET A 36 20.94 19.49 -3.73
C MET A 36 20.73 18.27 -2.85
N GLU A 37 21.82 17.72 -2.29
CA GLU A 37 21.74 16.57 -1.38
C GLU A 37 20.95 16.90 -0.09
N LEU A 38 21.18 18.08 0.48
CA LEU A 38 20.43 18.56 1.64
C LEU A 38 18.95 18.87 1.34
N ALA A 39 18.64 19.36 0.12
CA ALA A 39 17.27 19.56 -0.30
C ALA A 39 16.54 18.22 -0.48
N GLN A 40 17.19 17.23 -1.10
CA GLN A 40 16.65 15.87 -1.25
C GLN A 40 16.45 15.18 0.10
N ILE A 41 17.39 15.34 1.05
CA ILE A 41 17.25 14.82 2.41
C ILE A 41 16.08 15.50 3.12
N ARG A 42 15.94 16.83 3.00
CA ARG A 42 14.80 17.58 3.57
C ARG A 42 13.47 17.17 2.96
N ASP A 43 13.42 16.87 1.65
CA ASP A 43 12.21 16.40 0.97
C ASP A 43 11.86 14.96 1.42
N ILE A 44 12.86 14.09 1.60
CA ILE A 44 12.66 12.75 2.16
C ILE A 44 12.19 12.84 3.62
N GLU A 45 12.81 13.71 4.43
CA GLU A 45 12.39 13.94 5.82
C GLU A 45 11.03 14.63 5.91
N ALA A 46 10.69 15.54 4.97
CA ALA A 46 9.37 16.17 4.89
C ALA A 46 8.27 15.19 4.47
N GLN A 47 8.61 14.11 3.75
CA GLN A 47 7.70 13.01 3.43
C GLN A 47 7.49 12.06 4.61
N LYS A 48 8.47 11.95 5.49
CA LYS A 48 8.39 11.21 6.75
C LYS A 48 7.75 12.12 7.80
N ARG A 49 6.44 12.00 7.98
CA ARG A 49 5.69 12.75 9.00
C ARG A 49 5.07 11.80 10.00
N ASN A 50 4.94 12.27 11.23
CA ASN A 50 4.02 11.62 12.16
C ASN A 50 2.61 11.68 11.57
N ARG A 51 2.03 10.53 11.37
CA ARG A 51 0.68 10.37 10.84
C ARG A 51 -0.13 9.48 11.76
N ASP A 52 -1.40 9.82 11.89
CA ASP A 52 -2.35 8.90 12.50
C ASP A 52 -2.42 7.63 11.64
N VAL A 53 -2.14 6.50 12.25
CA VAL A 53 -2.32 5.17 11.65
C VAL A 53 -3.34 4.39 12.46
N ILE A 54 -4.04 3.48 11.80
CA ILE A 54 -4.93 2.51 12.43
C ILE A 54 -4.13 1.24 12.67
N VAL A 55 -4.15 0.73 13.90
CA VAL A 55 -3.49 -0.52 14.27
C VAL A 55 -4.55 -1.55 14.63
N ILE A 56 -4.53 -2.70 13.95
CA ILE A 56 -5.34 -3.87 14.27
C ILE A 56 -4.43 -4.86 15.02
N ASP A 57 -4.74 -5.17 16.27
CA ASP A 57 -4.02 -6.15 17.09
C ASP A 57 -4.74 -7.50 17.06
N THR A 58 -4.02 -8.57 16.70
CA THR A 58 -4.54 -9.93 16.56
C THR A 58 -3.60 -10.94 17.23
N ASP A 59 -4.00 -12.20 17.34
CA ASP A 59 -3.12 -13.29 17.78
C ASP A 59 -1.97 -13.57 16.80
N PHE A 60 -2.14 -13.19 15.54
CA PHE A 60 -1.14 -13.37 14.50
C PHE A 60 -0.11 -12.22 14.45
N GLY A 61 -0.37 -11.13 15.17
CA GLY A 61 0.44 -9.90 15.19
C GLY A 61 -0.37 -8.66 14.85
N LYS A 62 0.35 -7.56 14.60
CA LYS A 62 -0.26 -6.26 14.31
C LYS A 62 -0.28 -5.97 12.81
N ILE A 63 -1.37 -5.36 12.36
CA ILE A 63 -1.53 -4.80 11.01
C ILE A 63 -1.64 -3.29 11.17
N VAL A 64 -0.80 -2.53 10.46
CA VAL A 64 -0.77 -1.07 10.52
C VAL A 64 -1.25 -0.49 9.21
N ILE A 65 -2.29 0.31 9.26
CA ILE A 65 -2.97 0.89 8.11
C ILE A 65 -2.79 2.40 8.12
N LEU A 66 -2.30 2.97 7.03
CA LEU A 66 -2.29 4.41 6.79
C LEU A 66 -3.63 4.82 6.16
N PRO A 67 -4.44 5.67 6.85
CA PRO A 67 -5.69 6.17 6.28
C PRO A 67 -5.47 7.10 5.09
N LEU A 68 -6.22 6.93 4.02
CA LEU A 68 -6.17 7.75 2.80
C LEU A 68 -7.18 8.90 2.88
N LYS A 69 -6.90 9.88 3.77
CA LYS A 69 -7.79 11.02 4.07
C LYS A 69 -8.18 11.83 2.83
N GLU A 70 -7.29 11.94 1.83
CA GLU A 70 -7.58 12.69 0.61
C GLU A 70 -8.47 11.91 -0.37
N ALA A 71 -8.40 10.59 -0.35
CA ALA A 71 -9.18 9.74 -1.25
C ALA A 71 -10.59 9.42 -0.69
N ALA A 72 -10.72 9.27 0.64
CA ALA A 72 -11.94 8.80 1.29
C ALA A 72 -12.15 9.47 2.66
N LYS A 73 -12.31 10.79 2.66
CA LYS A 73 -12.38 11.63 3.87
C LYS A 73 -13.50 11.21 4.84
N ASN A 74 -14.70 10.93 4.31
CA ASN A 74 -15.83 10.55 5.14
C ASN A 74 -15.65 9.14 5.70
N HIS A 75 -15.15 8.19 4.89
CA HIS A 75 -14.85 6.83 5.35
C HIS A 75 -13.82 6.85 6.46
N VAL A 76 -12.71 7.55 6.28
CA VAL A 76 -11.67 7.67 7.31
C VAL A 76 -12.23 8.26 8.60
N ARG A 77 -13.09 9.29 8.50
CA ARG A 77 -13.74 9.90 9.68
C ARG A 77 -14.67 8.91 10.40
N GLU A 78 -15.57 8.24 9.67
CA GLU A 78 -16.54 7.32 10.28
C GLU A 78 -15.86 6.07 10.86
N ILE A 79 -14.93 5.46 10.14
CA ILE A 79 -14.13 4.33 10.65
C ILE A 79 -13.35 4.76 11.91
N SER A 80 -12.73 5.96 11.90
CA SER A 80 -12.03 6.48 13.08
C SER A 80 -12.97 6.69 14.27
N ASN A 81 -14.21 7.14 14.04
CA ASN A 81 -15.22 7.30 15.09
C ASN A 81 -15.65 5.94 15.69
N LEU A 82 -15.82 4.91 14.84
CA LEU A 82 -16.12 3.55 15.28
C LEU A 82 -14.95 2.97 16.12
N ILE A 83 -13.72 3.17 15.68
CA ILE A 83 -12.52 2.74 16.41
C ILE A 83 -12.47 3.39 17.80
N LYS A 84 -12.67 4.70 17.89
CA LYS A 84 -12.66 5.45 19.16
C LYS A 84 -13.74 4.99 20.15
N ARG A 85 -14.84 4.42 19.64
CA ARG A 85 -15.93 3.84 20.44
C ARG A 85 -15.71 2.37 20.80
N GLY A 86 -14.59 1.75 20.38
CA GLY A 86 -14.29 0.33 20.58
C GLY A 86 -15.21 -0.60 19.78
N PHE A 87 -15.84 -0.12 18.71
CA PHE A 87 -16.79 -0.89 17.92
C PHE A 87 -16.19 -2.19 17.38
N TYR A 88 -14.94 -2.13 16.92
CA TYR A 88 -14.25 -3.25 16.28
C TYR A 88 -13.61 -4.24 17.27
N ASP A 89 -13.48 -3.87 18.55
CA ASP A 89 -12.84 -4.72 19.55
C ASP A 89 -13.66 -6.01 19.76
N GLY A 90 -13.00 -7.16 19.57
CA GLY A 90 -13.63 -8.47 19.67
C GLY A 90 -14.37 -8.95 18.41
N LEU A 91 -14.44 -8.16 17.34
CA LEU A 91 -14.93 -8.63 16.04
C LEU A 91 -13.90 -9.52 15.36
N ALA A 92 -14.31 -10.35 14.40
CA ALA A 92 -13.44 -11.26 13.69
C ALA A 92 -13.19 -10.86 12.24
N PHE A 93 -12.09 -11.40 11.68
CA PHE A 93 -11.98 -11.61 10.24
C PHE A 93 -12.82 -12.84 9.91
N HIS A 94 -14.03 -12.62 9.43
CA HIS A 94 -15.05 -13.66 9.23
C HIS A 94 -14.99 -14.32 7.84
N TYR A 95 -14.22 -13.75 6.90
CA TYR A 95 -14.06 -14.30 5.57
C TYR A 95 -12.60 -14.16 5.12
N VAL A 96 -12.05 -15.23 4.55
CA VAL A 96 -10.72 -15.24 3.96
C VAL A 96 -10.74 -15.96 2.61
N GLU A 97 -10.01 -15.39 1.66
CA GLU A 97 -9.73 -16.00 0.37
C GLU A 97 -8.19 -16.04 0.19
N PRO A 98 -7.57 -17.24 0.31
CA PRO A 98 -6.11 -17.38 0.33
C PRO A 98 -5.42 -16.67 -0.84
N GLY A 99 -4.41 -15.83 -0.50
CA GLY A 99 -3.65 -15.06 -1.50
C GLY A 99 -4.44 -13.97 -2.23
N LYS A 100 -5.69 -13.69 -1.85
CA LYS A 100 -6.53 -12.69 -2.50
C LYS A 100 -6.97 -11.59 -1.53
N LEU A 101 -7.72 -11.92 -0.51
CA LEU A 101 -8.18 -10.95 0.49
C LEU A 101 -8.55 -11.61 1.83
N ILE A 102 -8.62 -10.76 2.87
CA ILE A 102 -9.30 -11.05 4.13
C ILE A 102 -10.36 -9.99 4.37
N GLN A 103 -11.50 -10.34 5.00
CA GLN A 103 -12.59 -9.42 5.31
C GLN A 103 -13.00 -9.53 6.75
N GLY A 104 -13.29 -8.40 7.39
CA GLY A 104 -13.72 -8.33 8.78
C GLY A 104 -14.60 -7.10 9.05
N GLY A 105 -14.87 -6.83 10.35
CA GLY A 105 -15.61 -5.65 10.76
C GLY A 105 -17.12 -5.81 10.74
N ASP A 106 -17.62 -7.03 10.59
CA ASP A 106 -19.04 -7.34 10.75
C ASP A 106 -19.43 -7.40 12.22
N ILE A 107 -20.51 -6.72 12.61
CA ILE A 107 -21.01 -6.70 14.00
C ILE A 107 -21.45 -8.09 14.48
N ASN A 108 -21.97 -8.94 13.57
CA ASN A 108 -22.39 -10.30 13.90
C ASN A 108 -21.21 -11.19 14.27
N SER A 109 -20.02 -10.94 13.74
CA SER A 109 -18.84 -11.78 14.04
C SER A 109 -18.40 -11.77 15.52
N ARG A 110 -19.09 -11.00 16.35
CA ARG A 110 -18.85 -10.97 17.81
C ARG A 110 -19.42 -12.17 18.54
N ASP A 111 -20.58 -12.69 18.10
CA ASP A 111 -21.19 -13.87 18.70
C ASP A 111 -20.54 -15.17 18.21
N ASP A 112 -21.02 -16.33 18.67
CA ASP A 112 -20.45 -17.63 18.32
C ASP A 112 -21.12 -18.31 17.13
N ASP A 113 -22.05 -17.63 16.44
CA ASP A 113 -22.74 -18.15 15.27
C ASP A 113 -22.08 -17.67 13.96
N PRO A 114 -21.21 -18.47 13.31
CA PRO A 114 -20.54 -18.06 12.07
C PRO A 114 -21.49 -18.03 10.87
N THR A 115 -22.73 -18.52 11.01
CA THR A 115 -23.68 -18.61 9.86
C THR A 115 -24.30 -17.27 9.52
N ASN A 116 -24.31 -16.31 10.45
CA ASN A 116 -24.83 -14.96 10.28
C ASN A 116 -23.74 -13.93 9.93
N ASP A 117 -22.47 -14.34 9.95
CA ASP A 117 -21.33 -13.48 9.64
C ASP A 117 -21.39 -12.94 8.18
N GLY A 118 -20.99 -11.70 8.00
CA GLY A 118 -21.03 -11.01 6.71
C GLY A 118 -22.38 -10.31 6.42
N ALA A 119 -23.43 -10.62 7.20
CA ALA A 119 -24.78 -10.07 7.03
C ALA A 119 -25.17 -9.00 8.07
N GLY A 120 -24.24 -8.61 8.95
CA GLY A 120 -24.53 -7.68 10.04
C GLY A 120 -24.85 -6.27 9.54
N ASP A 121 -25.87 -5.69 10.16
CA ASP A 121 -26.29 -4.29 9.94
C ASP A 121 -26.03 -3.46 11.20
N PRO A 122 -25.04 -2.59 11.22
CA PRO A 122 -24.76 -1.70 12.35
C PRO A 122 -25.73 -0.51 12.45
N GLY A 123 -26.75 -0.42 11.56
CA GLY A 123 -27.75 0.64 11.55
C GLY A 123 -27.32 1.94 10.87
N PHE A 124 -26.25 1.91 10.09
CA PHE A 124 -25.77 3.05 9.29
C PHE A 124 -25.07 2.60 8.01
N THR A 125 -24.96 3.51 7.05
CA THR A 125 -24.14 3.33 5.84
C THR A 125 -23.23 4.53 5.64
N ILE A 126 -22.17 4.33 4.86
CA ILE A 126 -21.21 5.39 4.50
C ILE A 126 -21.30 5.63 3.00
N LYS A 127 -21.56 6.89 2.60
CA LYS A 127 -21.70 7.25 1.20
C LYS A 127 -20.39 6.98 0.44
N PRO A 128 -20.42 6.32 -0.74
CA PRO A 128 -19.23 5.93 -1.50
C PRO A 128 -18.29 7.09 -1.82
N GLU A 129 -16.97 6.84 -1.73
CA GLU A 129 -15.88 7.76 -2.10
C GLU A 129 -14.84 6.99 -2.95
N ILE A 130 -15.20 6.66 -4.19
CA ILE A 130 -14.45 5.74 -5.06
C ILE A 130 -13.38 6.53 -5.83
N ASN A 131 -12.28 6.90 -5.17
CA ASN A 131 -11.24 7.76 -5.70
C ASN A 131 -9.83 7.11 -5.77
N ALA A 132 -9.67 5.92 -5.23
CA ALA A 132 -8.38 5.23 -5.21
C ALA A 132 -8.50 3.81 -5.78
N PRO A 133 -7.43 3.30 -6.41
CA PRO A 133 -7.41 1.95 -6.98
C PRO A 133 -7.22 0.87 -5.92
N ASN A 134 -7.56 -0.37 -6.29
CA ASN A 134 -7.44 -1.56 -5.46
C ASN A 134 -6.16 -2.34 -5.81
N PHE A 135 -5.08 -2.05 -5.10
CA PHE A 135 -3.80 -2.75 -5.19
C PHE A 135 -3.55 -3.64 -3.96
N ILE A 136 -2.52 -4.46 -4.02
CA ILE A 136 -2.03 -5.19 -2.85
C ILE A 136 -1.82 -4.23 -1.66
N GLY A 137 -2.32 -4.62 -0.49
CA GLY A 137 -2.30 -3.80 0.72
C GLY A 137 -3.42 -2.77 0.82
N SER A 138 -4.25 -2.56 -0.21
CA SER A 138 -5.41 -1.68 -0.10
C SER A 138 -6.40 -2.20 0.94
N VAL A 139 -6.95 -1.25 1.73
CA VAL A 139 -8.03 -1.48 2.67
C VAL A 139 -9.27 -0.79 2.15
N GLY A 140 -10.28 -1.56 1.78
CA GLY A 140 -11.49 -1.07 1.17
C GLY A 140 -12.75 -1.38 1.98
N LEU A 141 -13.79 -0.56 1.80
CA LEU A 141 -15.10 -0.80 2.42
C LEU A 141 -15.81 -1.93 1.67
N ALA A 142 -16.24 -2.95 2.41
CA ALA A 142 -17.04 -4.04 1.86
C ALA A 142 -18.50 -3.66 1.74
N HIS A 143 -19.15 -4.12 0.68
CA HIS A 143 -20.59 -3.98 0.44
C HIS A 143 -21.07 -5.07 -0.53
N PRO A 144 -22.37 -5.37 -0.61
CA PRO A 144 -22.91 -6.30 -1.60
C PRO A 144 -22.56 -5.87 -3.03
N PRO A 145 -22.27 -6.80 -3.94
CA PRO A 145 -21.92 -6.48 -5.32
C PRO A 145 -23.00 -5.59 -5.99
N GLY A 146 -22.57 -4.46 -6.56
CA GLY A 146 -23.45 -3.52 -7.24
C GLY A 146 -24.23 -2.57 -6.32
N GLU A 147 -24.03 -2.64 -4.99
CA GLU A 147 -24.75 -1.82 -4.00
C GLU A 147 -23.77 -1.00 -3.13
N PRO A 148 -22.99 -0.08 -3.71
CA PRO A 148 -21.98 0.67 -2.96
C PRO A 148 -22.57 1.53 -1.84
N GLU A 149 -23.84 1.90 -1.92
CA GLU A 149 -24.57 2.66 -0.91
C GLU A 149 -24.84 1.85 0.38
N LYS A 150 -24.67 0.52 0.33
CA LYS A 150 -24.85 -0.36 1.50
C LYS A 150 -23.58 -0.63 2.28
N GLY A 151 -22.48 0.00 1.91
CA GLY A 151 -21.24 -0.09 2.68
C GLY A 151 -21.41 0.48 4.09
N ASN A 152 -20.89 -0.25 5.10
CA ASN A 152 -21.08 0.12 6.51
C ASN A 152 -19.77 0.01 7.32
N SER A 153 -19.66 -0.95 8.25
CA SER A 153 -18.46 -1.15 9.09
C SER A 153 -17.51 -2.20 8.52
N GLN A 154 -17.96 -3.04 7.59
CA GLN A 154 -17.15 -4.13 7.07
C GLN A 154 -16.09 -3.64 6.11
N PHE A 155 -14.91 -4.22 6.19
CA PHE A 155 -13.77 -3.88 5.33
C PHE A 155 -13.00 -5.12 4.89
N TYR A 156 -12.29 -4.98 3.77
CA TYR A 156 -11.37 -6.00 3.27
C TYR A 156 -9.94 -5.45 3.21
N ILE A 157 -8.95 -6.37 3.22
CA ILE A 157 -7.53 -6.09 2.97
C ILE A 157 -7.08 -6.99 1.84
N LEU A 158 -6.49 -6.39 0.79
CA LEU A 158 -6.07 -7.11 -0.41
C LEU A 158 -4.65 -7.70 -0.26
N LEU A 159 -4.48 -8.94 -0.71
CA LEU A 159 -3.19 -9.62 -0.83
C LEU A 159 -2.64 -9.64 -2.26
N LYS A 160 -3.41 -9.17 -3.23
CA LYS A 160 -2.98 -8.96 -4.62
C LYS A 160 -3.69 -7.77 -5.23
N ASP A 161 -3.22 -7.34 -6.40
CA ASP A 161 -3.92 -6.33 -7.18
C ASP A 161 -5.24 -6.86 -7.71
N MET A 162 -6.31 -6.05 -7.57
CA MET A 162 -7.66 -6.40 -7.99
C MET A 162 -8.27 -5.24 -8.81
N PRO A 163 -7.80 -5.03 -10.05
CA PRO A 163 -8.27 -3.92 -10.89
C PRO A 163 -9.76 -4.02 -11.22
N GLU A 164 -10.37 -5.19 -11.14
CA GLU A 164 -11.81 -5.41 -11.31
C GLU A 164 -12.66 -4.73 -10.23
N LEU A 165 -12.08 -4.37 -9.09
CA LEU A 165 -12.74 -3.61 -8.03
C LEU A 165 -12.64 -2.10 -8.23
N ASN A 166 -11.79 -1.63 -9.15
CA ASN A 166 -11.62 -0.21 -9.41
C ASN A 166 -12.92 0.42 -9.92
N GLY A 167 -13.24 1.61 -9.43
CA GLY A 167 -14.47 2.30 -9.78
C GLY A 167 -15.75 1.70 -9.15
N ARG A 168 -15.60 0.71 -8.26
CA ARG A 168 -16.74 0.02 -7.61
C ARG A 168 -16.68 0.06 -6.09
N TYR A 169 -15.47 0.01 -5.52
CA TYR A 169 -15.25 -0.05 -4.07
C TYR A 169 -14.43 1.13 -3.59
N THR A 170 -14.80 1.67 -2.43
CA THR A 170 -14.04 2.75 -1.79
C THR A 170 -12.82 2.18 -1.07
N VAL A 171 -11.64 2.63 -1.45
CA VAL A 171 -10.38 2.35 -0.73
C VAL A 171 -10.13 3.52 0.23
N PHE A 172 -10.11 3.25 1.53
CA PHE A 172 -9.92 4.27 2.57
C PHE A 172 -8.60 4.17 3.33
N GLY A 173 -7.81 3.13 3.06
CA GLY A 173 -6.51 2.92 3.70
C GLY A 173 -5.56 2.04 2.89
N THR A 174 -4.31 1.99 3.31
CA THR A 174 -3.31 1.06 2.80
C THR A 174 -2.48 0.51 3.95
N VAL A 175 -2.16 -0.79 3.91
CA VAL A 175 -1.29 -1.43 4.89
C VAL A 175 0.15 -0.95 4.66
N VAL A 176 0.74 -0.37 5.70
CA VAL A 176 2.14 0.12 5.69
C VAL A 176 3.07 -0.78 6.49
N ASP A 177 2.51 -1.62 7.38
CA ASP A 177 3.25 -2.64 8.12
C ASP A 177 2.32 -3.81 8.46
N GLY A 178 2.85 -5.03 8.55
CA GLY A 178 2.08 -6.22 8.91
C GLY A 178 1.45 -6.99 7.75
N MET A 179 1.84 -6.78 6.47
CA MET A 179 1.36 -7.61 5.35
C MET A 179 1.66 -9.10 5.52
N SER A 180 2.72 -9.44 6.24
CA SER A 180 3.01 -10.83 6.62
C SER A 180 1.96 -11.42 7.59
N VAL A 181 1.37 -10.58 8.44
CA VAL A 181 0.25 -10.95 9.33
C VAL A 181 -1.02 -11.16 8.51
N VAL A 182 -1.34 -10.23 7.59
CA VAL A 182 -2.46 -10.36 6.65
C VAL A 182 -2.37 -11.68 5.87
N LYS A 183 -1.16 -12.03 5.38
CA LYS A 183 -0.91 -13.29 4.69
C LYS A 183 -1.18 -14.49 5.58
N LYS A 184 -0.65 -14.52 6.81
CA LYS A 184 -0.90 -15.62 7.76
C LYS A 184 -2.39 -15.81 8.05
N ILE A 185 -3.12 -14.71 8.22
CA ILE A 185 -4.58 -14.74 8.42
C ILE A 185 -5.28 -15.33 7.19
N SER A 186 -4.84 -14.97 5.98
CA SER A 186 -5.44 -15.50 4.75
C SER A 186 -5.19 -17.00 4.51
N GLU A 187 -4.25 -17.60 5.24
CA GLU A 187 -3.84 -19.01 5.11
C GLU A 187 -4.41 -19.90 6.23
N VAL A 188 -5.28 -19.37 7.11
CA VAL A 188 -5.93 -20.20 8.14
C VAL A 188 -6.89 -21.21 7.50
N PRO A 189 -7.12 -22.37 8.12
CA PRO A 189 -8.12 -23.34 7.67
C PRO A 189 -9.52 -22.73 7.64
N THR A 190 -10.28 -22.95 6.56
CA THR A 190 -11.64 -22.44 6.35
C THR A 190 -12.62 -23.54 6.00
N ASP A 191 -13.90 -23.22 6.14
CA ASP A 191 -14.97 -24.00 5.53
C ASP A 191 -15.07 -23.75 4.01
N ALA A 192 -16.09 -24.35 3.37
CA ALA A 192 -16.34 -24.21 1.92
C ALA A 192 -16.75 -22.78 1.52
N GLU A 193 -17.28 -22.00 2.46
CA GLU A 193 -17.71 -20.62 2.28
C GLU A 193 -16.59 -19.58 2.54
N GLY A 194 -15.38 -20.05 2.93
CA GLY A 194 -14.22 -19.19 3.22
C GLY A 194 -14.24 -18.59 4.63
N ARG A 195 -15.03 -19.16 5.55
CA ARG A 195 -15.05 -18.75 6.95
C ARG A 195 -13.93 -19.47 7.70
N PRO A 196 -13.09 -18.78 8.48
CA PRO A 196 -12.11 -19.42 9.34
C PRO A 196 -12.75 -20.44 10.31
N LEU A 197 -12.20 -21.67 10.37
CA LEU A 197 -12.68 -22.71 11.31
C LEU A 197 -12.44 -22.31 12.77
N GLU A 198 -11.41 -21.52 13.04
CA GLU A 198 -11.14 -20.89 14.32
C GLU A 198 -11.22 -19.38 14.14
N LYS A 199 -11.96 -18.69 15.01
CA LYS A 199 -12.13 -17.22 14.90
C LYS A 199 -10.79 -16.50 14.94
N VAL A 200 -10.55 -15.65 13.96
CA VAL A 200 -9.43 -14.72 13.92
C VAL A 200 -9.88 -13.36 14.45
N ILE A 201 -9.67 -13.16 15.76
CA ILE A 201 -10.24 -12.01 16.48
C ILE A 201 -9.33 -10.79 16.35
N MET A 202 -9.93 -9.64 16.07
CA MET A 202 -9.36 -8.32 16.27
C MET A 202 -9.49 -7.96 17.75
N LYS A 203 -8.43 -8.23 18.52
CA LYS A 203 -8.43 -8.03 19.99
C LYS A 203 -8.67 -6.57 20.34
N ARG A 204 -8.07 -5.68 19.57
CA ARG A 204 -8.21 -4.24 19.71
C ARG A 204 -7.88 -3.56 18.39
N ILE A 205 -8.65 -2.53 18.06
CA ILE A 205 -8.31 -1.60 16.98
C ILE A 205 -8.16 -0.21 17.60
N TYR A 206 -7.05 0.48 17.30
CA TYR A 206 -6.79 1.81 17.84
C TYR A 206 -6.05 2.70 16.83
N ILE A 207 -6.07 4.00 17.10
CA ILE A 207 -5.34 5.00 16.32
C ILE A 207 -4.16 5.46 17.15
N GLU A 208 -2.98 5.48 16.54
CA GLU A 208 -1.78 6.05 17.14
C GLU A 208 -1.00 6.91 16.14
N GLU A 209 -0.19 7.83 16.62
CA GLU A 209 0.78 8.54 15.78
C GLU A 209 1.99 7.66 15.52
N ARG A 210 2.32 7.46 14.26
CA ARG A 210 3.58 6.84 13.83
C ARG A 210 4.30 7.68 12.79
N PHE A 211 5.60 7.54 12.81
CA PHE A 211 6.45 8.04 11.75
C PHE A 211 6.45 7.05 10.59
N VAL A 212 5.80 7.40 9.48
CA VAL A 212 5.61 6.56 8.28
C VAL A 212 5.97 7.32 7.02
#